data_f91b443ffa7f413bdcf3bf8b80eaacf4
#
_entry.id   f91b443ffa7f413bdcf3bf8b80eaacf4
#
_cell.length_a   1.000
_cell.length_b   1.000
_cell.length_c   1.000
_cell.angle_alpha   90.00
_cell.angle_beta   90.00
_cell.angle_gamma   90.00
#
_symmetry.space_group_name_H-M   'P 1'
#
loop_
_entity.id
_entity.type
_entity.pdbx_description
1 polymer ?
#
loop_
_entity_poly.entity_id
_entity_poly.type
_entity_poly.pdbx_seq_one_letter_code
_entity_poly.pdbx_strand_id
1 'polypeptide(L)'
;RYAGESSHFSWQQRDPVLYPTFAQQYDGASAGSVVLVCGDNSDVLSYNDMYEMDLESYYTTGTANYSFQAENALTSGIAKVTRTAAYQLYELTGHGETALSDDFTDTLSNAGVTVTSLNLTTAGSIPADVSAVLINAPGADLTDAETTILKDYVANGGKLFVTTDFTTGTPNLDSVLADCGMARQPGLLIETDTDHYPYGYPQTYLLPKLADNDITAGVSQSMMIYTPIAQGITTNDDSEFAFTNLLTTGDNAYSMENYATAETAQKADTDPEGCFAVAVAADNSATGARVVWVNCPNLLESNINQAVSGGNAQFLGSVVNWMNGEQTTAVINAKSMSAASLSVPTSAAIPLGVLFTLVLPIVCIIAGAVVCVVRRRR
;
A
#
# COMPACT_ATOMS: atom_id res chain seq x y z
N ARG A 1 10.53 18.79 19.00
CA ARG A 1 9.31 19.11 18.26
C ARG A 1 8.08 18.70 19.07
N TYR A 2 7.84 17.42 19.38
CA TYR A 2 6.64 16.93 20.10
C TYR A 2 6.37 17.67 21.43
N ALA A 3 7.41 17.88 22.27
CA ALA A 3 7.27 18.63 23.52
C ALA A 3 6.92 20.12 23.33
N GLY A 4 7.11 20.66 22.14
CA GLY A 4 6.70 22.02 21.78
C GLY A 4 5.26 22.10 21.30
N GLU A 5 4.70 20.99 20.80
CA GLU A 5 3.35 20.91 20.24
C GLU A 5 2.30 20.45 21.27
N SER A 6 2.72 19.77 22.35
CA SER A 6 1.81 19.24 23.36
C SER A 6 2.36 19.39 24.78
N SER A 7 1.54 19.93 25.68
CA SER A 7 1.84 19.99 27.12
C SER A 7 1.76 18.61 27.81
N HIS A 8 1.21 17.63 27.16
CA HIS A 8 1.10 16.24 27.65
C HIS A 8 2.33 15.40 27.32
N PHE A 9 3.24 15.92 26.48
CA PHE A 9 4.46 15.23 26.10
C PHE A 9 5.67 15.83 26.83
N SER A 10 6.42 14.96 27.52
CA SER A 10 7.70 15.32 28.17
C SER A 10 8.77 14.33 27.76
N TRP A 11 10.02 14.77 27.76
CA TRP A 11 11.15 13.89 27.47
C TRP A 11 12.30 14.11 28.43
N GLN A 12 13.10 13.07 28.65
CA GLN A 12 14.32 13.13 29.44
C GLN A 12 15.36 12.18 28.85
N GLN A 13 16.62 12.57 28.94
CA GLN A 13 17.73 11.69 28.55
C GLN A 13 18.32 11.03 29.79
N ARG A 14 18.58 9.73 29.69
CA ARG A 14 19.22 8.94 30.74
C ARG A 14 20.36 8.12 30.15
N ASP A 15 21.49 8.06 30.89
CA ASP A 15 22.62 7.18 30.55
C ASP A 15 22.30 5.78 31.10
N PRO A 16 22.19 4.73 30.25
CA PRO A 16 21.88 3.37 30.72
C PRO A 16 23.00 2.76 31.59
N VAL A 17 24.21 3.26 31.50
CA VAL A 17 25.33 2.81 32.35
C VAL A 17 25.17 3.39 33.74
N LEU A 18 24.72 4.63 33.87
CA LEU A 18 24.50 5.27 35.18
C LEU A 18 23.15 4.88 35.81
N TYR A 19 22.17 4.51 35.00
CA TYR A 19 20.81 4.11 35.42
C TYR A 19 20.41 2.72 34.89
N PRO A 20 21.16 1.64 35.24
CA PRO A 20 20.92 0.31 34.67
C PRO A 20 19.55 -0.26 35.05
N THR A 21 19.06 0.02 36.26
CA THR A 21 17.72 -0.41 36.69
C THR A 21 16.57 0.21 35.89
N PHE A 22 16.76 1.41 35.35
CA PHE A 22 15.78 2.03 34.49
C PHE A 22 15.75 1.32 33.12
N ALA A 23 16.90 1.03 32.53
CA ALA A 23 16.97 0.32 31.25
C ALA A 23 16.40 -1.11 31.36
N GLN A 24 16.63 -1.79 32.49
CA GLN A 24 16.12 -3.14 32.74
C GLN A 24 14.60 -3.22 32.90
N GLN A 25 13.90 -2.09 33.16
CA GLN A 25 12.43 -2.08 33.21
C GLN A 25 11.78 -2.25 31.85
N TYR A 26 12.52 -1.94 30.78
CA TYR A 26 12.01 -1.96 29.41
C TYR A 26 12.82 -2.96 28.59
N ASP A 27 12.17 -4.03 28.20
CA ASP A 27 12.81 -5.09 27.40
C ASP A 27 13.31 -4.52 26.07
N GLY A 28 14.55 -4.85 25.70
CA GLY A 28 15.21 -4.34 24.51
C GLY A 28 15.80 -2.93 24.62
N ALA A 29 15.64 -2.21 25.73
CA ALA A 29 16.23 -0.88 25.90
C ALA A 29 17.77 -0.94 26.02
N SER A 30 18.46 -0.23 25.15
CA SER A 30 19.91 -0.16 25.07
C SER A 30 20.38 1.28 24.83
N ALA A 31 21.69 1.49 24.79
CA ALA A 31 22.25 2.79 24.45
C ALA A 31 21.80 3.21 23.04
N GLY A 32 21.20 4.40 22.93
CA GLY A 32 20.67 4.92 21.66
C GLY A 32 19.20 4.56 21.39
N SER A 33 18.54 3.78 22.25
CA SER A 33 17.10 3.54 22.17
C SER A 33 16.29 4.73 22.67
N VAL A 34 15.05 4.84 22.18
CA VAL A 34 14.02 5.73 22.70
C VAL A 34 12.94 4.89 23.37
N VAL A 35 12.66 5.13 24.64
CA VAL A 35 11.58 4.48 25.37
C VAL A 35 10.40 5.45 25.46
N LEU A 36 9.27 5.03 24.91
CA LEU A 36 7.99 5.74 24.98
C LEU A 36 7.15 5.15 26.10
N VAL A 37 6.52 5.98 26.92
CA VAL A 37 5.71 5.53 28.06
C VAL A 37 4.44 6.39 28.15
N CYS A 38 3.29 5.73 28.28
CA CYS A 38 2.01 6.37 28.57
C CYS A 38 1.19 5.49 29.51
N GLY A 39 1.03 5.93 30.77
CA GLY A 39 0.43 5.10 31.81
C GLY A 39 1.22 3.80 32.02
N ASP A 40 0.56 2.66 31.88
CA ASP A 40 1.18 1.34 32.00
C ASP A 40 1.75 0.81 30.67
N ASN A 41 1.46 1.49 29.55
CA ASN A 41 1.95 1.10 28.23
C ASN A 41 3.35 1.67 27.99
N SER A 42 4.20 0.84 27.38
CA SER A 42 5.53 1.28 26.93
C SER A 42 5.90 0.65 25.60
N ASP A 43 6.76 1.36 24.85
CA ASP A 43 7.34 0.89 23.61
C ASP A 43 8.81 1.30 23.55
N VAL A 44 9.66 0.44 22.98
CA VAL A 44 11.10 0.68 22.89
C VAL A 44 11.51 0.72 21.43
N LEU A 45 11.91 1.90 20.99
CA LEU A 45 12.45 2.10 19.65
C LEU A 45 13.96 1.95 19.68
N SER A 46 14.48 0.96 19.01
CA SER A 46 15.93 0.74 18.84
C SER A 46 16.51 1.73 17.83
N TYR A 47 17.84 1.72 17.72
CA TYR A 47 18.51 2.48 16.65
C TYR A 47 18.06 2.04 15.24
N ASN A 48 17.85 0.74 15.04
CA ASN A 48 17.45 0.18 13.75
C ASN A 48 16.00 0.56 13.37
N ASP A 49 15.13 0.81 14.35
CA ASP A 49 13.77 1.31 14.08
C ASP A 49 13.78 2.77 13.59
N MET A 50 14.85 3.50 13.84
CA MET A 50 15.01 4.91 13.42
C MET A 50 15.85 5.09 12.16
N TYR A 51 16.67 4.09 11.82
CA TYR A 51 17.55 4.11 10.65
C TYR A 51 17.47 2.75 9.95
N GLU A 52 17.12 2.76 8.69
CA GLU A 52 17.10 1.58 7.84
C GLU A 52 18.27 1.63 6.86
N MET A 53 19.02 0.54 6.76
CA MET A 53 20.09 0.41 5.78
C MET A 53 19.57 -0.29 4.52
N ASP A 54 19.77 0.34 3.37
CA ASP A 54 19.52 -0.25 2.06
C ASP A 54 20.57 -1.35 1.79
N LEU A 55 20.22 -2.58 2.13
CA LEU A 55 21.08 -3.75 1.97
C LEU A 55 21.33 -4.06 0.49
N GLU A 56 20.36 -3.84 -0.40
CA GLU A 56 20.52 -4.10 -1.82
C GLU A 56 21.57 -3.16 -2.43
N SER A 57 21.49 -1.87 -2.10
CA SER A 57 22.51 -0.90 -2.48
C SER A 57 23.88 -1.26 -1.92
N TYR A 58 23.94 -1.73 -0.69
CA TYR A 58 25.19 -2.17 -0.06
C TYR A 58 25.82 -3.36 -0.79
N TYR A 59 25.03 -4.39 -1.10
CA TYR A 59 25.54 -5.59 -1.80
C TYR A 59 25.88 -5.33 -3.27
N THR A 60 25.18 -4.41 -3.95
CA THR A 60 25.42 -4.12 -5.37
C THR A 60 26.51 -3.09 -5.61
N THR A 61 26.62 -2.07 -4.77
CA THR A 61 27.53 -0.93 -4.97
C THR A 61 28.64 -0.84 -3.91
N GLY A 62 28.55 -1.60 -2.83
CA GLY A 62 29.44 -1.51 -1.65
C GLY A 62 29.23 -0.24 -0.81
N THR A 63 28.17 0.53 -1.08
CA THR A 63 27.88 1.79 -0.37
C THR A 63 26.70 1.58 0.56
N ALA A 64 26.90 1.83 1.86
CA ALA A 64 25.81 1.80 2.84
C ALA A 64 24.98 3.07 2.73
N ASN A 65 23.78 2.95 2.16
CA ASN A 65 22.78 4.01 2.14
C ASN A 65 21.83 3.81 3.31
N TYR A 66 21.47 4.89 3.99
CA TYR A 66 20.53 4.85 5.11
C TYR A 66 19.32 5.73 4.82
N SER A 67 18.15 5.28 5.25
CA SER A 67 16.96 6.09 5.36
C SER A 67 16.69 6.45 6.82
N PHE A 68 16.29 7.70 7.08
CA PHE A 68 15.93 8.18 8.42
C PHE A 68 14.42 8.13 8.59
N GLN A 69 13.95 7.28 9.49
CA GLN A 69 12.55 7.06 9.75
C GLN A 69 12.13 7.31 11.22
N ALA A 70 12.98 7.99 11.99
CA ALA A 70 12.70 8.25 13.41
C ALA A 70 11.41 9.05 13.64
N GLU A 71 10.99 9.93 12.70
CA GLU A 71 9.73 10.65 12.81
C GLU A 71 8.54 9.69 12.71
N ASN A 72 8.59 8.74 11.80
CA ASN A 72 7.58 7.67 11.67
C ASN A 72 7.58 6.76 12.91
N ALA A 73 8.75 6.24 13.29
CA ALA A 73 8.89 5.36 14.44
C ALA A 73 8.36 6.02 15.73
N LEU A 74 8.73 7.28 16.00
CA LEU A 74 8.25 8.02 17.16
C LEU A 74 6.75 8.27 17.12
N THR A 75 6.18 8.69 15.99
CA THR A 75 4.74 8.96 15.85
C THR A 75 3.94 7.69 16.03
N SER A 76 4.37 6.60 15.40
CA SER A 76 3.74 5.27 15.52
C SER A 76 3.84 4.73 16.94
N GLY A 77 5.01 4.84 17.56
CA GLY A 77 5.20 4.43 18.95
C GLY A 77 4.36 5.26 19.94
N ILE A 78 4.22 6.58 19.74
CA ILE A 78 3.32 7.43 20.54
C ILE A 78 1.88 6.95 20.36
N ALA A 79 1.42 6.73 19.13
CA ALA A 79 0.08 6.21 18.85
C ALA A 79 -0.14 4.85 19.54
N LYS A 80 0.86 3.96 19.51
CA LYS A 80 0.82 2.64 20.13
C LYS A 80 0.67 2.73 21.65
N VAL A 81 1.47 3.54 22.34
CA VAL A 81 1.42 3.63 23.81
C VAL A 81 0.22 4.43 24.32
N THR A 82 -0.37 5.29 23.51
CA THR A 82 -1.56 6.08 23.88
C THR A 82 -2.88 5.37 23.59
N ARG A 83 -2.87 4.26 22.84
CA ARG A 83 -4.07 3.49 22.54
C ARG A 83 -4.62 2.80 23.78
N THR A 84 -5.96 2.75 23.83
CA THR A 84 -6.71 2.03 24.89
C THR A 84 -6.93 0.56 24.54
N ALA A 85 -6.85 0.19 23.26
CA ALA A 85 -6.95 -1.21 22.79
C ALA A 85 -6.11 -1.41 21.52
N ALA A 86 -5.46 -2.56 21.38
CA ALA A 86 -4.81 -2.96 20.13
C ALA A 86 -5.86 -3.40 19.11
N TYR A 87 -5.66 -3.09 17.83
CA TYR A 87 -6.49 -3.64 16.75
C TYR A 87 -6.04 -5.05 16.41
N GLN A 88 -7.02 -5.95 16.30
CA GLN A 88 -6.78 -7.34 15.91
C GLN A 88 -7.20 -7.53 14.46
N LEU A 89 -6.23 -7.66 13.55
CA LEU A 89 -6.45 -8.05 12.16
C LEU A 89 -6.30 -9.57 12.06
N TYR A 90 -7.39 -10.25 11.72
CA TYR A 90 -7.35 -11.69 11.50
C TYR A 90 -7.10 -11.99 10.02
N GLU A 91 -5.97 -12.61 9.72
CA GLU A 91 -5.62 -13.09 8.40
C GLU A 91 -6.24 -14.46 8.16
N LEU A 92 -7.17 -14.57 7.20
CA LEU A 92 -7.81 -15.83 6.85
C LEU A 92 -6.78 -16.80 6.27
N THR A 93 -6.91 -18.08 6.66
CA THR A 93 -6.04 -19.16 6.20
C THR A 93 -6.87 -20.44 6.00
N GLY A 94 -6.43 -21.30 5.09
CA GLY A 94 -7.06 -22.60 4.83
C GLY A 94 -7.45 -22.81 3.37
N HIS A 95 -7.42 -21.75 2.55
CA HIS A 95 -7.80 -21.79 1.13
C HIS A 95 -6.62 -21.47 0.21
N GLY A 96 -5.37 -21.54 0.72
CA GLY A 96 -4.16 -21.24 -0.05
C GLY A 96 -3.90 -19.74 -0.17
N GLU A 97 -4.37 -18.96 0.77
CA GLU A 97 -4.07 -17.55 0.89
C GLU A 97 -2.55 -17.32 1.05
N THR A 98 -2.07 -16.23 0.48
CA THR A 98 -0.68 -15.81 0.68
C THR A 98 -0.57 -15.07 2.00
N ALA A 99 0.27 -15.55 2.92
CA ALA A 99 0.51 -14.87 4.19
C ALA A 99 1.20 -13.51 3.97
N LEU A 100 0.86 -12.54 4.82
CA LEU A 100 1.55 -11.25 4.82
C LEU A 100 3.03 -11.42 5.12
N SER A 101 3.88 -10.78 4.32
CA SER A 101 5.32 -10.73 4.56
C SER A 101 5.69 -9.72 5.67
N ASP A 102 6.95 -9.81 6.15
CA ASP A 102 7.42 -9.02 7.29
C ASP A 102 7.26 -7.51 7.06
N ASP A 103 7.47 -7.00 5.85
CA ASP A 103 7.33 -5.57 5.53
C ASP A 103 5.89 -5.05 5.71
N PHE A 104 4.87 -5.88 5.44
CA PHE A 104 3.47 -5.53 5.74
C PHE A 104 3.14 -5.68 7.22
N THR A 105 3.57 -6.78 7.85
CA THR A 105 3.31 -7.01 9.28
C THR A 105 4.01 -5.97 10.15
N ASP A 106 5.20 -5.53 9.79
CA ASP A 106 5.94 -4.45 10.47
C ASP A 106 5.20 -3.10 10.30
N THR A 107 4.74 -2.79 9.09
CA THR A 107 3.94 -1.57 8.84
C THR A 107 2.67 -1.56 9.69
N LEU A 108 1.94 -2.68 9.75
CA LEU A 108 0.73 -2.83 10.58
C LEU A 108 1.06 -2.78 12.07
N SER A 109 2.12 -3.44 12.52
CA SER A 109 2.58 -3.40 13.91
C SER A 109 2.96 -1.97 14.34
N ASN A 110 3.67 -1.24 13.50
CA ASN A 110 3.99 0.17 13.72
C ASN A 110 2.73 1.04 13.79
N ALA A 111 1.68 0.68 13.03
CA ALA A 111 0.35 1.26 13.15
C ALA A 111 -0.44 0.74 14.37
N GLY A 112 0.12 -0.15 15.21
CA GLY A 112 -0.52 -0.73 16.40
C GLY A 112 -1.59 -1.76 16.10
N VAL A 113 -1.47 -2.43 14.95
CA VAL A 113 -2.33 -3.53 14.54
C VAL A 113 -1.59 -4.85 14.78
N THR A 114 -2.20 -5.77 15.48
CA THR A 114 -1.68 -7.14 15.65
C THR A 114 -2.31 -8.04 14.60
N VAL A 115 -1.48 -8.75 13.84
CA VAL A 115 -1.95 -9.73 12.85
C VAL A 115 -1.96 -11.13 13.46
N THR A 116 -3.08 -11.83 13.31
CA THR A 116 -3.26 -13.20 13.83
C THR A 116 -3.93 -14.06 12.76
N SER A 117 -3.41 -15.27 12.53
CA SER A 117 -4.00 -16.21 11.57
C SER A 117 -5.34 -16.75 12.08
N LEU A 118 -6.32 -16.84 11.16
CA LEU A 118 -7.66 -17.38 11.43
C LEU A 118 -8.01 -18.46 10.40
N ASN A 119 -8.26 -19.67 10.85
CA ASN A 119 -8.84 -20.72 10.01
C ASN A 119 -10.29 -20.93 10.43
N LEU A 120 -11.25 -20.49 9.60
CA LEU A 120 -12.67 -20.55 9.91
C LEU A 120 -13.21 -21.96 9.97
N THR A 121 -12.67 -22.90 9.19
CA THR A 121 -13.08 -24.31 9.24
C THR A 121 -12.84 -24.90 10.64
N THR A 122 -11.74 -24.54 11.29
CA THR A 122 -11.41 -25.04 12.64
C THR A 122 -11.98 -24.19 13.76
N ALA A 123 -12.04 -22.87 13.58
CA ALA A 123 -12.57 -21.95 14.58
C ALA A 123 -14.11 -21.96 14.66
N GLY A 124 -14.78 -22.20 13.54
CA GLY A 124 -16.24 -22.25 13.45
C GLY A 124 -16.95 -20.88 13.62
N SER A 125 -16.21 -19.83 13.94
CA SER A 125 -16.71 -18.46 14.07
C SER A 125 -15.56 -17.47 14.04
N ILE A 126 -15.87 -16.20 13.75
CA ILE A 126 -14.91 -15.08 13.86
C ILE A 126 -14.81 -14.70 15.36
N PRO A 127 -13.58 -14.52 15.90
CA PRO A 127 -13.37 -14.13 17.29
C PRO A 127 -14.03 -12.79 17.65
N ALA A 128 -14.46 -12.64 18.91
CA ALA A 128 -15.18 -11.43 19.35
C ALA A 128 -14.30 -10.18 19.46
N ASP A 129 -12.99 -10.34 19.55
CA ASP A 129 -11.99 -9.26 19.62
C ASP A 129 -11.52 -8.79 18.24
N VAL A 130 -12.13 -9.32 17.15
CA VAL A 130 -11.79 -8.94 15.78
C VAL A 130 -12.03 -7.45 15.53
N SER A 131 -11.03 -6.79 14.96
CA SER A 131 -11.18 -5.43 14.44
C SER A 131 -11.45 -5.44 12.93
N ALA A 132 -10.78 -6.34 12.20
CA ALA A 132 -11.05 -6.60 10.80
C ALA A 132 -10.55 -7.99 10.39
N VAL A 133 -11.05 -8.52 9.27
CA VAL A 133 -10.58 -9.77 8.64
C VAL A 133 -9.90 -9.41 7.31
N LEU A 134 -8.74 -9.98 7.08
CA LEU A 134 -8.00 -9.93 5.82
C LEU A 134 -8.17 -11.27 5.09
N ILE A 135 -8.56 -11.21 3.82
CA ILE A 135 -8.59 -12.36 2.90
C ILE A 135 -7.64 -12.02 1.75
N ASN A 136 -6.49 -12.68 1.70
CA ASN A 136 -5.42 -12.35 0.75
C ASN A 136 -5.32 -13.36 -0.39
N ALA A 137 -5.95 -13.07 -1.52
CA ALA A 137 -5.89 -13.80 -2.77
C ALA A 137 -6.00 -15.33 -2.59
N PRO A 138 -7.13 -15.84 -2.09
CA PRO A 138 -7.28 -17.27 -1.84
C PRO A 138 -7.11 -18.07 -3.12
N GLY A 139 -6.31 -19.14 -3.05
CA GLY A 139 -6.06 -20.08 -4.16
C GLY A 139 -7.17 -21.13 -4.34
N ALA A 140 -8.17 -21.16 -3.43
CA ALA A 140 -9.38 -21.97 -3.50
C ALA A 140 -10.56 -21.22 -2.91
N ASP A 141 -11.78 -21.58 -3.30
CA ASP A 141 -12.99 -20.93 -2.81
C ASP A 141 -13.33 -21.31 -1.36
N LEU A 142 -14.06 -20.43 -0.70
CA LEU A 142 -14.63 -20.66 0.63
C LEU A 142 -15.69 -21.76 0.59
N THR A 143 -15.88 -22.43 1.72
CA THR A 143 -17.03 -23.33 1.90
C THR A 143 -18.32 -22.53 2.12
N ASP A 144 -19.49 -23.16 1.88
CA ASP A 144 -20.79 -22.52 2.14
C ASP A 144 -20.96 -22.09 3.62
N ALA A 145 -20.37 -22.86 4.56
CA ALA A 145 -20.41 -22.54 5.98
C ALA A 145 -19.59 -21.28 6.30
N GLU A 146 -18.38 -21.16 5.75
CA GLU A 146 -17.52 -19.99 5.93
C GLU A 146 -18.10 -18.76 5.25
N THR A 147 -18.70 -18.94 4.09
CA THR A 147 -19.43 -17.89 3.36
C THR A 147 -20.56 -17.33 4.23
N THR A 148 -21.33 -18.20 4.88
CA THR A 148 -22.41 -17.78 5.80
C THR A 148 -21.83 -16.98 6.99
N ILE A 149 -20.75 -17.47 7.60
CA ILE A 149 -20.07 -16.76 8.71
C ILE A 149 -19.63 -15.36 8.30
N LEU A 150 -19.02 -15.23 7.12
CA LEU A 150 -18.53 -13.93 6.63
C LEU A 150 -19.67 -12.98 6.27
N LYS A 151 -20.76 -13.48 5.65
CA LYS A 151 -21.96 -12.68 5.36
C LYS A 151 -22.60 -12.17 6.64
N ASP A 152 -22.79 -13.05 7.63
CA ASP A 152 -23.32 -12.67 8.94
C ASP A 152 -22.39 -11.65 9.64
N TYR A 153 -21.08 -11.84 9.55
CA TYR A 153 -20.10 -10.92 10.11
C TYR A 153 -20.22 -9.52 9.50
N VAL A 154 -20.28 -9.40 8.18
CA VAL A 154 -20.44 -8.10 7.48
C VAL A 154 -21.80 -7.49 7.78
N ALA A 155 -22.90 -8.27 7.76
CA ALA A 155 -24.24 -7.79 8.07
C ALA A 155 -24.34 -7.19 9.49
N ASN A 156 -23.51 -7.66 10.42
CA ASN A 156 -23.43 -7.16 11.81
C ASN A 156 -22.34 -6.09 12.03
N GLY A 157 -21.89 -5.41 10.99
CA GLY A 157 -20.93 -4.31 11.10
C GLY A 157 -19.46 -4.74 11.01
N GLY A 158 -19.22 -5.97 10.55
CA GLY A 158 -17.88 -6.51 10.35
C GLY A 158 -17.09 -5.79 9.26
N LYS A 159 -15.78 -5.91 9.31
CA LYS A 159 -14.85 -5.20 8.43
C LYS A 159 -13.97 -6.18 7.70
N LEU A 160 -13.95 -6.09 6.36
CA LEU A 160 -13.17 -6.97 5.49
C LEU A 160 -12.20 -6.17 4.63
N PHE A 161 -10.95 -6.64 4.55
CA PHE A 161 -10.04 -6.30 3.47
C PHE A 161 -9.83 -7.54 2.61
N VAL A 162 -10.13 -7.43 1.33
CA VAL A 162 -10.10 -8.57 0.40
C VAL A 162 -9.21 -8.24 -0.79
N THR A 163 -8.28 -9.14 -1.10
CA THR A 163 -7.65 -9.19 -2.44
C THR A 163 -8.10 -10.46 -3.15
N THR A 164 -8.13 -10.44 -4.47
CA THR A 164 -8.61 -11.59 -5.25
C THR A 164 -7.74 -11.83 -6.47
N ASP A 165 -7.64 -13.10 -6.86
CA ASP A 165 -7.00 -13.55 -8.09
C ASP A 165 -8.07 -13.78 -9.18
N PHE A 166 -7.81 -13.29 -10.40
CA PHE A 166 -8.69 -13.50 -11.53
C PHE A 166 -8.62 -14.92 -12.11
N THR A 167 -7.54 -15.66 -11.81
CA THR A 167 -7.35 -17.04 -12.27
C THR A 167 -8.09 -18.05 -11.41
N THR A 168 -8.42 -17.69 -10.18
CA THR A 168 -9.12 -18.56 -9.24
C THR A 168 -10.60 -18.23 -9.23
N GLY A 169 -11.43 -19.22 -9.54
CA GLY A 169 -12.88 -19.09 -9.39
C GLY A 169 -13.26 -19.16 -7.91
N THR A 170 -13.78 -18.05 -7.37
CA THR A 170 -14.20 -17.93 -5.97
C THR A 170 -15.66 -17.48 -5.85
N PRO A 171 -16.64 -18.26 -6.40
CA PRO A 171 -18.05 -17.85 -6.42
C PRO A 171 -18.64 -17.61 -5.02
N ASN A 172 -18.16 -18.31 -4.00
CA ASN A 172 -18.60 -18.11 -2.62
C ASN A 172 -18.09 -16.79 -2.05
N LEU A 173 -16.80 -16.49 -2.22
CA LEU A 173 -16.25 -15.19 -1.84
C LEU A 173 -16.89 -14.05 -2.66
N ASP A 174 -17.07 -14.25 -3.97
CA ASP A 174 -17.73 -13.27 -4.83
C ASP A 174 -19.18 -13.00 -4.36
N SER A 175 -19.86 -14.00 -3.80
CA SER A 175 -21.20 -13.80 -3.22
C SER A 175 -21.21 -12.95 -1.95
N VAL A 176 -20.15 -12.99 -1.14
CA VAL A 176 -19.98 -12.07 0.02
C VAL A 176 -19.79 -10.63 -0.48
N LEU A 177 -18.98 -10.43 -1.52
CA LEU A 177 -18.75 -9.11 -2.11
C LEU A 177 -19.99 -8.57 -2.83
N ALA A 178 -20.77 -9.46 -3.48
CA ALA A 178 -22.02 -9.10 -4.12
C ALA A 178 -23.10 -8.63 -3.12
N ASP A 179 -23.15 -9.22 -1.92
CA ASP A 179 -24.04 -8.75 -0.85
C ASP A 179 -23.65 -7.33 -0.38
N CYS A 180 -22.37 -6.93 -0.56
CA CYS A 180 -21.91 -5.57 -0.35
C CYS A 180 -22.15 -4.65 -1.57
N GLY A 181 -22.70 -5.15 -2.68
CA GLY A 181 -22.96 -4.39 -3.89
C GLY A 181 -21.78 -4.26 -4.84
N MET A 182 -20.75 -5.11 -4.72
CA MET A 182 -19.56 -5.11 -5.58
C MET A 182 -19.50 -6.37 -6.43
N ALA A 183 -19.05 -6.24 -7.70
CA ALA A 183 -18.86 -7.38 -8.59
C ALA A 183 -17.59 -7.21 -9.44
N ARG A 184 -17.05 -8.34 -9.94
CA ARG A 184 -15.90 -8.33 -10.87
C ARG A 184 -16.33 -7.75 -12.21
N GLN A 185 -15.53 -6.84 -12.73
CA GLN A 185 -15.57 -6.50 -14.15
C GLN A 185 -14.96 -7.64 -14.94
N PRO A 186 -15.64 -8.25 -15.92
CA PRO A 186 -15.02 -9.27 -16.75
C PRO A 186 -13.78 -8.77 -17.47
N GLY A 187 -12.77 -9.65 -17.61
CA GLY A 187 -11.54 -9.35 -18.32
C GLY A 187 -10.38 -8.91 -17.44
N LEU A 188 -9.19 -8.84 -18.04
CA LEU A 188 -7.98 -8.33 -17.41
C LEU A 188 -7.74 -6.88 -17.84
N LEU A 189 -7.39 -6.02 -16.91
CA LEU A 189 -7.13 -4.61 -17.23
C LEU A 189 -5.80 -4.44 -17.95
N ILE A 190 -5.84 -3.71 -19.04
CA ILE A 190 -4.71 -3.30 -19.85
C ILE A 190 -4.63 -1.78 -19.85
N GLU A 191 -3.54 -1.24 -19.37
CA GLU A 191 -3.29 0.20 -19.35
C GLU A 191 -2.59 0.64 -20.63
N THR A 192 -3.07 1.73 -21.22
CA THR A 192 -2.47 2.28 -22.43
C THR A 192 -1.71 3.58 -22.20
N ASP A 193 -1.96 4.24 -21.08
CA ASP A 193 -1.26 5.45 -20.67
C ASP A 193 0.09 5.10 -20.05
N THR A 194 1.17 5.57 -20.65
CA THR A 194 2.54 5.30 -20.23
C THR A 194 2.92 5.83 -18.84
N ASP A 195 2.11 6.71 -18.27
CA ASP A 195 2.30 7.22 -16.91
C ASP A 195 1.69 6.30 -15.85
N HIS A 196 0.90 5.29 -16.29
CA HIS A 196 0.16 4.38 -15.43
C HIS A 196 0.61 2.91 -15.49
N TYR A 197 1.80 2.65 -16.05
CA TYR A 197 2.50 1.36 -15.93
C TYR A 197 4.02 1.57 -16.00
N PRO A 198 4.86 0.67 -15.41
CA PRO A 198 6.31 0.84 -15.39
C PRO A 198 6.91 0.69 -16.77
N TYR A 199 7.90 1.51 -17.09
CA TYR A 199 8.62 1.42 -18.37
C TYR A 199 9.31 0.05 -18.54
N GLY A 200 9.07 -0.57 -19.70
CA GLY A 200 9.65 -1.88 -20.04
C GLY A 200 8.90 -3.08 -19.45
N TYR A 201 7.81 -2.85 -18.73
CA TYR A 201 6.93 -3.90 -18.23
C TYR A 201 5.65 -4.03 -19.09
N PRO A 202 4.95 -5.18 -19.01
CA PRO A 202 3.67 -5.36 -19.68
C PRO A 202 2.63 -4.33 -19.19
N GLN A 203 1.72 -3.94 -20.06
CA GLN A 203 0.63 -3.00 -19.77
C GLN A 203 -0.42 -3.54 -18.76
N THR A 204 -0.28 -4.78 -18.33
CA THR A 204 -1.04 -5.40 -17.22
C THR A 204 -0.46 -5.09 -15.83
N TYR A 205 0.69 -4.43 -15.77
CA TYR A 205 1.39 -4.06 -14.55
C TYR A 205 1.04 -2.62 -14.20
N LEU A 206 -0.10 -2.43 -13.55
CA LEU A 206 -0.71 -1.12 -13.37
C LEU A 206 -0.05 -0.31 -12.25
N LEU A 207 0.11 0.99 -12.49
CA LEU A 207 0.37 2.03 -11.49
C LEU A 207 -0.89 2.91 -11.41
N PRO A 208 -1.94 2.46 -10.69
CA PRO A 208 -3.22 3.14 -10.67
C PRO A 208 -3.12 4.52 -10.00
N LYS A 209 -4.05 5.38 -10.34
CA LYS A 209 -4.27 6.67 -9.67
C LYS A 209 -4.77 6.40 -8.25
N LEU A 210 -4.07 6.92 -7.26
CA LEU A 210 -4.51 6.91 -5.86
C LEU A 210 -5.51 8.07 -5.65
N ALA A 211 -6.68 7.76 -5.12
CA ALA A 211 -7.65 8.78 -4.76
C ALA A 211 -7.15 9.61 -3.57
N ASP A 212 -7.48 10.91 -3.55
CA ASP A 212 -7.19 11.80 -2.42
C ASP A 212 -8.46 11.94 -1.56
N ASN A 213 -8.53 11.16 -0.49
CA ASN A 213 -9.67 11.13 0.43
C ASN A 213 -9.24 10.64 1.82
N ASP A 214 -10.18 10.63 2.78
CA ASP A 214 -9.90 10.26 4.18
C ASP A 214 -9.41 8.80 4.33
N ILE A 215 -9.75 7.90 3.42
CA ILE A 215 -9.35 6.48 3.47
C ILE A 215 -7.87 6.33 3.11
N THR A 216 -7.41 7.12 2.16
CA THR A 216 -6.05 7.08 1.60
C THR A 216 -5.15 8.16 2.17
N ALA A 217 -5.63 8.97 3.11
CA ALA A 217 -4.90 10.12 3.69
C ALA A 217 -3.56 9.73 4.37
N GLY A 218 -3.40 8.45 4.76
CA GLY A 218 -2.14 7.92 5.28
C GLY A 218 -1.09 7.62 4.21
N VAL A 219 -1.43 7.72 2.93
CA VAL A 219 -0.52 7.47 1.82
C VAL A 219 -0.13 8.81 1.19
N SER A 220 1.17 9.07 1.03
CA SER A 220 1.60 10.27 0.33
C SER A 220 1.16 10.23 -1.14
N GLN A 221 0.61 11.32 -1.65
CA GLN A 221 0.20 11.45 -3.06
C GLN A 221 1.38 11.33 -4.06
N SER A 222 2.61 11.40 -3.58
CA SER A 222 3.81 11.13 -4.38
C SER A 222 4.21 9.65 -4.41
N MET A 223 3.60 8.82 -3.59
CA MET A 223 3.84 7.37 -3.59
C MET A 223 3.05 6.70 -4.70
N MET A 224 3.67 5.72 -5.32
CA MET A 224 3.01 4.85 -6.28
C MET A 224 2.46 3.62 -5.57
N ILE A 225 1.30 3.16 -6.04
CA ILE A 225 0.74 1.86 -5.71
C ILE A 225 0.92 0.96 -6.92
N TYR A 226 1.28 -0.29 -6.71
CA TYR A 226 1.55 -1.22 -7.79
C TYR A 226 0.58 -2.40 -7.73
N THR A 227 -0.22 -2.55 -8.79
CA THR A 227 -1.26 -3.58 -8.88
C THR A 227 -1.11 -4.39 -10.17
N PRO A 228 -0.11 -5.29 -10.24
CA PRO A 228 0.09 -6.13 -11.41
C PRO A 228 -1.06 -7.13 -11.55
N ILE A 229 -1.49 -7.32 -12.80
CA ILE A 229 -2.49 -8.34 -13.18
C ILE A 229 -3.83 -8.13 -12.44
N ALA A 230 -4.38 -6.92 -12.54
CA ALA A 230 -5.62 -6.55 -11.87
C ALA A 230 -6.85 -6.68 -12.79
N GLN A 231 -8.01 -6.92 -12.17
CA GLN A 231 -9.32 -6.76 -12.79
C GLN A 231 -10.03 -5.51 -12.29
N GLY A 232 -11.04 -5.08 -13.02
CA GLY A 232 -11.92 -4.01 -12.57
C GLY A 232 -12.95 -4.50 -11.54
N ILE A 233 -13.50 -3.52 -10.82
CA ILE A 233 -14.60 -3.71 -9.88
C ILE A 233 -15.75 -2.83 -10.33
N THR A 234 -16.96 -3.38 -10.40
CA THR A 234 -18.21 -2.64 -10.62
C THR A 234 -19.00 -2.55 -9.32
N THR A 235 -19.76 -1.48 -9.16
CA THR A 235 -20.58 -1.23 -7.96
C THR A 235 -22.05 -1.08 -8.36
N ASN A 236 -22.96 -1.45 -7.45
CA ASN A 236 -24.40 -1.32 -7.63
C ASN A 236 -24.91 -0.14 -6.78
N ASP A 237 -25.32 0.93 -7.41
CA ASP A 237 -25.82 2.15 -6.75
C ASP A 237 -27.11 1.92 -5.92
N ASP A 238 -27.84 0.80 -6.14
CA ASP A 238 -29.01 0.41 -5.34
C ASP A 238 -28.62 -0.29 -4.03
N SER A 239 -27.33 -0.50 -3.75
CA SER A 239 -26.84 -1.12 -2.50
C SER A 239 -27.03 -0.20 -1.30
N GLU A 240 -27.12 -0.81 -0.10
CA GLU A 240 -27.07 -0.08 1.17
C GLU A 240 -25.69 0.47 1.53
N PHE A 241 -24.66 0.13 0.75
CA PHE A 241 -23.28 0.60 0.91
C PHE A 241 -23.01 1.83 0.05
N ALA A 242 -22.31 2.78 0.63
CA ALA A 242 -21.72 3.90 -0.12
C ALA A 242 -20.33 3.48 -0.64
N PHE A 243 -20.05 3.79 -1.91
CA PHE A 243 -18.81 3.37 -2.55
C PHE A 243 -17.83 4.52 -2.73
N THR A 244 -16.55 4.21 -2.55
CA THR A 244 -15.44 5.12 -2.83
C THR A 244 -14.37 4.37 -3.61
N ASN A 245 -14.06 4.83 -4.82
CA ASN A 245 -12.95 4.30 -5.59
C ASN A 245 -11.65 4.75 -4.96
N LEU A 246 -10.78 3.81 -4.59
CA LEU A 246 -9.49 4.08 -3.95
C LEU A 246 -8.34 4.09 -4.94
N LEU A 247 -8.37 3.15 -5.88
CA LEU A 247 -7.40 3.00 -6.97
C LEU A 247 -8.13 2.89 -8.29
N THR A 248 -7.72 3.68 -9.28
CA THR A 248 -8.32 3.66 -10.62
C THR A 248 -7.26 3.63 -11.71
N THR A 249 -7.58 3.04 -12.86
CA THR A 249 -6.75 3.11 -14.06
C THR A 249 -6.71 4.52 -14.66
N GLY A 250 -5.93 4.69 -15.72
CA GLY A 250 -6.06 5.81 -16.65
C GLY A 250 -7.40 5.80 -17.39
N ASP A 251 -7.70 6.89 -18.11
CA ASP A 251 -8.99 7.07 -18.78
C ASP A 251 -9.11 6.25 -20.08
N ASN A 252 -8.00 5.74 -20.61
CA ASN A 252 -7.92 4.99 -21.86
C ASN A 252 -7.54 3.51 -21.64
N ALA A 253 -7.66 3.01 -20.41
CA ALA A 253 -7.49 1.58 -20.12
C ALA A 253 -8.64 0.78 -20.75
N TYR A 254 -8.44 -0.51 -20.95
CA TYR A 254 -9.50 -1.40 -21.39
C TYR A 254 -9.48 -2.72 -20.65
N SER A 255 -10.64 -3.38 -20.58
CA SER A 255 -10.79 -4.69 -19.96
C SER A 255 -10.84 -5.77 -21.03
N MET A 256 -9.77 -6.57 -21.10
CA MET A 256 -9.61 -7.61 -22.12
C MET A 256 -10.27 -8.92 -21.67
N GLU A 257 -11.50 -9.19 -22.17
CA GLU A 257 -12.27 -10.35 -21.71
C GLU A 257 -11.69 -11.69 -22.16
N ASN A 258 -11.02 -11.74 -23.32
CA ASN A 258 -10.44 -12.96 -23.87
C ASN A 258 -8.94 -13.16 -23.54
N TYR A 259 -8.43 -12.49 -22.52
CA TYR A 259 -7.02 -12.48 -22.15
C TYR A 259 -6.41 -13.88 -22.05
N ALA A 260 -7.15 -14.87 -21.48
CA ALA A 260 -6.67 -16.23 -21.29
C ALA A 260 -6.39 -16.99 -22.61
N THR A 261 -6.97 -16.56 -23.72
CA THR A 261 -6.86 -17.21 -25.03
C THR A 261 -6.22 -16.35 -26.11
N ALA A 262 -5.97 -15.08 -25.80
CA ALA A 262 -5.39 -14.12 -26.72
C ALA A 262 -3.88 -14.33 -26.88
N GLU A 263 -3.40 -14.28 -28.12
CA GLU A 263 -1.97 -14.33 -28.42
C GLU A 263 -1.26 -12.99 -28.20
N THR A 264 -2.01 -11.90 -28.17
CA THR A 264 -1.50 -10.52 -28.02
C THR A 264 -2.46 -9.70 -27.15
N ALA A 265 -1.92 -8.70 -26.45
CA ALA A 265 -2.71 -7.74 -25.68
C ALA A 265 -3.33 -6.64 -26.60
N GLN A 266 -3.94 -7.04 -27.72
CA GLN A 266 -4.60 -6.11 -28.64
C GLN A 266 -6.07 -5.98 -28.29
N LYS A 267 -6.53 -4.74 -28.06
CA LYS A 267 -7.92 -4.42 -27.75
C LYS A 267 -8.85 -4.91 -28.86
N ALA A 268 -9.87 -5.71 -28.52
CA ALA A 268 -10.97 -6.04 -29.42
C ALA A 268 -12.05 -4.93 -29.39
N ASP A 269 -12.87 -4.89 -30.43
CA ASP A 269 -13.98 -3.91 -30.51
C ASP A 269 -15.02 -4.11 -29.39
N THR A 270 -15.09 -5.31 -28.84
CA THR A 270 -15.99 -5.68 -27.73
C THR A 270 -15.43 -5.37 -26.34
N ASP A 271 -14.13 -5.12 -26.23
CA ASP A 271 -13.50 -4.84 -24.95
C ASP A 271 -13.91 -3.46 -24.43
N PRO A 272 -14.50 -3.37 -23.23
CA PRO A 272 -14.85 -2.08 -22.62
C PRO A 272 -13.61 -1.21 -22.43
N GLU A 273 -13.75 0.08 -22.73
CA GLU A 273 -12.68 1.07 -22.58
C GLU A 273 -13.12 2.18 -21.63
N GLY A 274 -12.20 2.67 -20.82
CA GLY A 274 -12.44 3.77 -19.90
C GLY A 274 -11.61 3.68 -18.62
N CYS A 275 -12.01 4.42 -17.61
CA CYS A 275 -11.43 4.38 -16.27
C CYS A 275 -12.11 3.26 -15.46
N PHE A 276 -11.33 2.34 -14.93
CA PHE A 276 -11.81 1.23 -14.13
C PHE A 276 -11.33 1.37 -12.68
N ALA A 277 -12.22 1.04 -11.73
CA ALA A 277 -11.83 0.90 -10.33
C ALA A 277 -11.10 -0.44 -10.12
N VAL A 278 -9.90 -0.39 -9.55
CA VAL A 278 -9.08 -1.54 -9.17
C VAL A 278 -9.24 -1.85 -7.67
N ALA A 279 -9.50 -0.81 -6.87
CA ALA A 279 -9.79 -0.92 -5.45
C ALA A 279 -11.00 -0.04 -5.10
N VAL A 280 -11.93 -0.63 -4.36
CA VAL A 280 -13.17 0.03 -3.91
C VAL A 280 -13.34 -0.18 -2.41
N ALA A 281 -13.70 0.88 -1.70
CA ALA A 281 -14.23 0.82 -0.35
C ALA A 281 -15.76 0.91 -0.38
N ALA A 282 -16.41 0.01 0.35
CA ALA A 282 -17.84 0.00 0.59
C ALA A 282 -18.09 0.25 2.09
N ASP A 283 -18.85 1.29 2.43
CA ASP A 283 -19.15 1.71 3.79
C ASP A 283 -20.67 1.69 4.04
N ASN A 284 -21.12 0.91 5.02
CA ASN A 284 -22.51 0.93 5.47
C ASN A 284 -22.57 1.65 6.81
N SER A 285 -22.97 2.92 6.80
CA SER A 285 -23.03 3.76 8.01
C SER A 285 -24.12 3.31 9.00
N ALA A 286 -25.12 2.53 8.56
CA ALA A 286 -26.18 2.05 9.43
C ALA A 286 -25.72 0.89 10.32
N THR A 287 -24.91 -0.02 9.79
CA THR A 287 -24.36 -1.17 10.52
C THR A 287 -22.94 -0.94 11.03
N GLY A 288 -22.19 -0.01 10.42
CA GLY A 288 -20.78 0.22 10.63
C GLY A 288 -19.88 -0.77 9.86
N ALA A 289 -20.45 -1.56 8.95
CA ALA A 289 -19.69 -2.47 8.10
C ALA A 289 -18.83 -1.71 7.10
N ARG A 290 -17.56 -2.13 6.95
CA ARG A 290 -16.62 -1.56 6.00
C ARG A 290 -15.91 -2.67 5.26
N VAL A 291 -16.04 -2.67 3.94
CA VAL A 291 -15.41 -3.67 3.09
C VAL A 291 -14.53 -2.97 2.07
N VAL A 292 -13.25 -3.34 2.02
CA VAL A 292 -12.35 -2.89 0.96
C VAL A 292 -11.95 -4.09 0.13
N TRP A 293 -12.18 -3.97 -1.16
CA TRP A 293 -11.80 -4.96 -2.14
C TRP A 293 -10.79 -4.38 -3.11
N VAL A 294 -9.66 -5.07 -3.26
CA VAL A 294 -8.65 -4.82 -4.29
C VAL A 294 -8.60 -6.04 -5.20
N ASN A 295 -9.00 -5.88 -6.45
CA ASN A 295 -9.05 -7.00 -7.39
C ASN A 295 -7.69 -7.19 -8.08
N CYS A 296 -6.68 -7.50 -7.26
CA CYS A 296 -5.30 -7.73 -7.65
C CYS A 296 -4.69 -8.77 -6.69
N PRO A 297 -4.19 -9.93 -7.19
CA PRO A 297 -3.65 -10.98 -6.34
C PRO A 297 -2.33 -10.61 -5.68
N ASN A 298 -1.53 -9.78 -6.33
CA ASN A 298 -0.14 -9.55 -5.96
C ASN A 298 0.06 -8.24 -5.18
N LEU A 299 -1.03 -7.55 -4.77
CA LEU A 299 -0.95 -6.28 -4.04
C LEU A 299 -0.07 -6.37 -2.80
N LEU A 300 -0.20 -7.48 -2.05
CA LEU A 300 0.44 -7.69 -0.75
C LEU A 300 1.70 -8.56 -0.84
N GLU A 301 2.35 -8.62 -1.99
CA GLU A 301 3.64 -9.28 -2.15
C GLU A 301 4.81 -8.33 -1.87
N SER A 302 5.83 -8.82 -1.15
CA SER A 302 6.99 -8.03 -0.72
C SER A 302 7.77 -7.42 -1.89
N ASN A 303 8.02 -8.20 -2.96
CA ASN A 303 8.73 -7.71 -4.15
C ASN A 303 7.94 -6.59 -4.88
N ILE A 304 6.62 -6.68 -4.89
CA ILE A 304 5.73 -5.65 -5.45
C ILE A 304 5.76 -4.38 -4.58
N ASN A 305 5.68 -4.54 -3.27
CA ASN A 305 5.79 -3.44 -2.31
C ASN A 305 7.15 -2.72 -2.40
N GLN A 306 8.25 -3.48 -2.50
CA GLN A 306 9.60 -2.93 -2.65
C GLN A 306 9.77 -2.14 -3.95
N ALA A 307 9.17 -2.58 -5.06
CA ALA A 307 9.22 -1.88 -6.34
C ALA A 307 8.64 -0.45 -6.28
N VAL A 308 7.73 -0.19 -5.35
CA VAL A 308 7.12 1.13 -5.10
C VAL A 308 7.53 1.72 -3.75
N SER A 309 8.66 1.29 -3.21
CA SER A 309 9.26 1.84 -1.98
C SER A 309 8.29 1.82 -0.77
N GLY A 310 7.51 0.75 -0.62
CA GLY A 310 6.59 0.57 0.50
C GLY A 310 5.19 1.15 0.31
N GLY A 311 4.86 1.63 -0.89
CA GLY A 311 3.56 2.26 -1.18
C GLY A 311 2.38 1.36 -0.90
N ASN A 312 2.47 0.07 -1.28
CA ASN A 312 1.38 -0.89 -1.05
C ASN A 312 1.16 -1.18 0.45
N ALA A 313 2.23 -1.26 1.24
CA ALA A 313 2.11 -1.44 2.70
C ALA A 313 1.50 -0.21 3.38
N GLN A 314 1.86 0.99 2.94
CA GLN A 314 1.22 2.23 3.43
C GLN A 314 -0.26 2.29 3.05
N PHE A 315 -0.63 1.86 1.84
CA PHE A 315 -2.02 1.77 1.41
C PHE A 315 -2.81 0.82 2.33
N LEU A 316 -2.30 -0.39 2.58
CA LEU A 316 -2.93 -1.32 3.51
C LEU A 316 -3.08 -0.71 4.90
N GLY A 317 -2.03 -0.10 5.44
CA GLY A 317 -2.05 0.56 6.76
C GLY A 317 -3.09 1.68 6.83
N SER A 318 -3.19 2.53 5.80
CA SER A 318 -4.17 3.60 5.72
C SER A 318 -5.61 3.07 5.71
N VAL A 319 -5.87 2.04 4.90
CA VAL A 319 -7.19 1.39 4.80
C VAL A 319 -7.57 0.73 6.13
N VAL A 320 -6.66 0.00 6.78
CA VAL A 320 -6.92 -0.66 8.08
C VAL A 320 -7.21 0.38 9.16
N ASN A 321 -6.51 1.52 9.18
CA ASN A 321 -6.80 2.61 10.11
C ASN A 321 -8.20 3.19 9.87
N TRP A 322 -8.57 3.45 8.61
CA TRP A 322 -9.92 3.91 8.29
C TRP A 322 -10.99 2.90 8.72
N MET A 323 -10.78 1.60 8.45
CA MET A 323 -11.69 0.54 8.87
C MET A 323 -11.94 0.59 10.39
N ASN A 324 -10.92 0.89 11.18
CA ASN A 324 -11.01 0.96 12.62
C ASN A 324 -11.64 2.25 13.15
N GLY A 325 -11.99 3.19 12.27
CA GLY A 325 -12.62 4.47 12.65
C GLY A 325 -11.67 5.44 13.31
N GLU A 326 -10.36 5.19 13.25
CA GLU A 326 -9.36 6.15 13.69
C GLU A 326 -9.12 7.22 12.62
N GLN A 327 -9.02 8.45 13.06
CA GLN A 327 -8.39 9.48 12.25
C GLN A 327 -6.93 9.08 12.11
N THR A 328 -6.50 8.92 10.89
CA THR A 328 -5.19 8.47 10.45
C THR A 328 -4.08 9.06 11.29
N THR A 329 -3.40 8.22 12.04
CA THR A 329 -2.02 8.53 12.42
C THR A 329 -1.27 8.61 11.10
N ALA A 330 -0.84 9.81 10.71
CA ALA A 330 -0.16 10.03 9.44
C ALA A 330 1.00 9.04 9.33
N VAL A 331 0.96 8.18 8.31
CA VAL A 331 2.11 7.34 7.98
C VAL A 331 3.19 8.30 7.47
N ILE A 332 4.22 8.52 8.27
CA ILE A 332 5.31 9.42 7.92
C ILE A 332 6.37 8.59 7.18
N ASN A 333 6.52 8.88 5.90
CA ASN A 333 7.48 8.17 5.06
C ASN A 333 8.92 8.34 5.57
N ALA A 334 9.69 7.26 5.53
CA ALA A 334 11.13 7.30 5.76
C ALA A 334 11.79 8.29 4.78
N LYS A 335 12.67 9.15 5.31
CA LYS A 335 13.46 10.06 4.47
C LYS A 335 14.74 9.37 4.08
N SER A 336 14.89 9.06 2.79
CA SER A 336 16.18 8.59 2.28
C SER A 336 17.27 9.63 2.60
N MET A 337 18.32 9.18 3.28
CA MET A 337 19.55 9.98 3.49
C MET A 337 20.52 9.86 2.31
N SER A 338 20.22 8.99 1.35
CA SER A 338 20.94 8.87 0.09
C SER A 338 20.60 10.05 -0.80
N ALA A 339 21.53 10.43 -1.67
CA ALA A 339 21.25 11.40 -2.72
C ALA A 339 20.05 10.90 -3.54
N ALA A 340 19.00 11.71 -3.64
CA ALA A 340 17.79 11.33 -4.37
C ALA A 340 18.18 10.90 -5.80
N SER A 341 17.87 9.66 -6.15
CA SER A 341 17.95 9.22 -7.54
C SER A 341 16.82 9.94 -8.29
N LEU A 342 17.20 10.67 -9.34
CA LEU A 342 16.21 11.34 -10.19
C LEU A 342 15.42 10.28 -10.95
N SER A 343 14.21 9.97 -10.50
CA SER A 343 13.28 9.18 -11.31
C SER A 343 12.62 10.11 -12.33
N VAL A 344 12.97 9.92 -13.59
CA VAL A 344 12.39 10.69 -14.69
C VAL A 344 11.21 9.87 -15.24
N PRO A 345 9.96 10.38 -15.19
CA PRO A 345 8.83 9.68 -15.80
C PRO A 345 9.11 9.47 -17.30
N THR A 346 8.61 8.37 -17.85
CA THR A 346 8.87 7.97 -19.25
C THR A 346 8.44 9.04 -20.24
N SER A 347 7.35 9.74 -19.97
CA SER A 347 6.88 10.90 -20.75
C SER A 347 7.91 12.04 -20.83
N ALA A 348 8.74 12.21 -19.81
CA ALA A 348 9.80 13.21 -19.79
C ALA A 348 11.17 12.65 -20.22
N ALA A 349 11.42 11.35 -20.07
CA ALA A 349 12.72 10.74 -20.37
C ALA A 349 13.09 10.83 -21.86
N ILE A 350 12.13 10.52 -22.74
CA ILE A 350 12.34 10.60 -24.21
C ILE A 350 12.57 12.04 -24.67
N PRO A 351 11.72 13.03 -24.33
CA PRO A 351 11.97 14.43 -24.71
C PRO A 351 13.27 14.98 -24.16
N LEU A 352 13.62 14.67 -22.91
CA LEU A 352 14.90 15.09 -22.32
C LEU A 352 16.09 14.43 -23.00
N GLY A 353 15.99 13.13 -23.31
CA GLY A 353 17.01 12.42 -24.09
C GLY A 353 17.25 13.08 -25.45
N VAL A 354 16.19 13.35 -26.20
CA VAL A 354 16.29 14.06 -27.50
C VAL A 354 16.86 15.47 -27.34
N LEU A 355 16.45 16.21 -26.33
CA LEU A 355 16.92 17.55 -26.05
C LEU A 355 18.45 17.57 -25.82
N PHE A 356 18.95 16.70 -24.95
CA PHE A 356 20.38 16.72 -24.57
C PHE A 356 21.28 16.03 -25.59
N THR A 357 20.83 14.98 -26.29
CA THR A 357 21.67 14.23 -27.22
C THR A 357 21.63 14.77 -28.65
N LEU A 358 20.55 15.42 -29.06
CA LEU A 358 20.37 15.84 -30.44
C LEU A 358 20.23 17.38 -30.58
N VAL A 359 19.28 17.98 -29.85
CA VAL A 359 18.99 19.42 -30.04
C VAL A 359 20.12 20.29 -29.55
N LEU A 360 20.62 20.07 -28.35
CA LEU A 360 21.65 20.90 -27.74
C LEU A 360 23.01 20.85 -28.51
N PRO A 361 23.51 19.68 -28.94
CA PRO A 361 24.69 19.62 -29.81
C PRO A 361 24.53 20.32 -31.17
N ILE A 362 23.36 20.17 -31.81
CA ILE A 362 23.06 20.85 -33.08
C ILE A 362 23.10 22.38 -32.91
N VAL A 363 22.47 22.91 -31.86
CA VAL A 363 22.49 24.35 -31.55
C VAL A 363 23.92 24.83 -31.34
N CYS A 364 24.75 24.08 -30.61
CA CYS A 364 26.17 24.41 -30.42
C CYS A 364 26.95 24.44 -31.73
N ILE A 365 26.72 23.47 -32.63
CA ILE A 365 27.36 23.41 -33.96
C ILE A 365 26.96 24.61 -34.81
N ILE A 366 25.63 24.93 -34.83
CA ILE A 366 25.14 26.08 -35.59
C ILE A 366 25.74 27.39 -35.04
N ALA A 367 25.73 27.56 -33.72
CA ALA A 367 26.33 28.74 -33.09
C ALA A 367 27.83 28.87 -33.41
N GLY A 368 28.58 27.77 -33.36
CA GLY A 368 29.98 27.70 -33.75
C GLY A 368 30.22 28.07 -35.22
N ALA A 369 29.40 27.56 -36.12
CA ALA A 369 29.45 27.87 -37.54
C ALA A 369 29.16 29.35 -37.81
N VAL A 370 28.14 29.92 -37.17
CA VAL A 370 27.82 31.35 -37.27
C VAL A 370 28.97 32.22 -36.81
N VAL A 371 29.59 31.92 -35.68
CA VAL A 371 30.75 32.64 -35.16
C VAL A 371 31.94 32.55 -36.13
N CYS A 372 32.21 31.37 -36.67
CA CYS A 372 33.28 31.19 -37.67
C CYS A 372 33.02 32.01 -38.94
N VAL A 373 31.81 32.02 -39.47
CA VAL A 373 31.47 32.80 -40.68
C VAL A 373 31.57 34.31 -40.42
N VAL A 374 31.06 34.78 -39.30
CA VAL A 374 31.14 36.21 -38.92
C VAL A 374 32.59 36.64 -38.71
N ARG A 375 33.42 35.80 -38.07
CA ARG A 375 34.87 36.10 -37.90
C ARG A 375 35.66 36.11 -39.22
N ARG A 376 35.24 35.27 -40.17
CA ARG A 376 35.93 35.20 -41.51
C ARG A 376 35.52 36.36 -42.43
N ARG A 377 34.43 37.06 -42.15
CA ARG A 377 33.94 38.21 -42.91
C ARG A 377 34.40 39.57 -42.32
N ARG A 378 35.04 39.58 -41.16
CA ARG A 378 35.79 40.69 -40.60
C ARG A 378 37.31 40.54 -40.93
#